data_eab816fad1b13bc7b095450af1532999
#
_entry.id   eab816fad1b13bc7b095450af1532999
#
_cell.length_a   1.000
_cell.length_b   1.000
_cell.length_c   1.000
_cell.angle_alpha   90.00
_cell.angle_beta   90.00
_cell.angle_gamma   90.00
#
_symmetry.space_group_name_H-M   'P 1'
#
loop_
_entity.id
_entity.type
_entity.pdbx_description
1 polymer ?
#
loop_
_entity_poly.entity_id
_entity_poly.type
_entity_poly.pdbx_seq_one_letter_code
_entity_poly.pdbx_strand_id
1 'polypeptide(L)'
;MPLVNGRFVADMKSPRTPDNEEPAAERACDFRPVDKGFTEEMALAEAGRCLNCKKPFCVEGCPVNINIPRFIEQIREKDFGGALDTIREDSMLPAICGRVCPQENPVSYTHLTLPTT
;
A
#
# COMPACT_ATOMS: atom_id res chain seq x y z
N MET A 1 3.60 -15.62 -3.71
CA MET A 1 2.17 -15.53 -3.35
C MET A 1 1.47 -16.82 -3.73
N PRO A 2 0.66 -17.36 -2.84
CA PRO A 2 -0.04 -18.58 -3.17
C PRO A 2 -1.10 -18.34 -4.24
N LEU A 3 -1.03 -19.13 -5.30
CA LEU A 3 -2.05 -19.17 -6.35
C LEU A 3 -2.96 -20.37 -6.09
N VAL A 4 -4.25 -20.13 -5.96
CA VAL A 4 -5.25 -21.19 -5.91
C VAL A 4 -6.16 -21.03 -7.14
N ASN A 5 -6.18 -22.06 -7.99
CA ASN A 5 -6.93 -22.05 -9.25
C ASN A 5 -6.65 -20.84 -10.16
N GLY A 6 -5.38 -20.41 -10.23
CA GLY A 6 -4.96 -19.29 -11.04
C GLY A 6 -5.35 -17.91 -10.48
N ARG A 7 -5.89 -17.84 -9.27
CA ARG A 7 -6.22 -16.59 -8.58
C ARG A 7 -5.31 -16.39 -7.38
N PHE A 8 -4.90 -15.15 -7.17
CA PHE A 8 -4.18 -14.80 -5.96
C PHE A 8 -5.12 -14.89 -4.75
N VAL A 9 -4.64 -15.55 -3.71
CA VAL A 9 -5.34 -15.62 -2.43
C VAL A 9 -4.67 -14.64 -1.46
N ALA A 10 -5.48 -13.82 -0.81
CA ALA A 10 -4.98 -12.89 0.18
C ALA A 10 -4.34 -13.62 1.36
N ASP A 11 -3.16 -13.21 1.75
CA ASP A 11 -2.49 -13.72 2.93
C ASP A 11 -2.95 -12.94 4.17
N MET A 12 -4.04 -13.42 4.76
CA MET A 12 -4.64 -12.79 5.94
C MET A 12 -3.87 -13.05 7.23
N LYS A 13 -2.94 -13.99 7.22
CA LYS A 13 -2.16 -14.35 8.42
C LYS A 13 -0.83 -13.62 8.50
N SER A 14 -0.40 -13.07 7.39
CA SER A 14 0.85 -12.33 7.34
C SER A 14 0.73 -11.02 8.11
N PRO A 15 1.71 -10.68 8.95
CA PRO A 15 1.71 -9.38 9.62
C PRO A 15 1.96 -8.25 8.60
N ARG A 16 1.58 -7.03 8.99
CA ARG A 16 1.90 -5.85 8.20
C ARG A 16 3.41 -5.77 7.98
N THR A 17 3.82 -5.46 6.76
CA THR A 17 5.22 -5.21 6.44
C THR A 17 5.72 -3.99 7.22
N PRO A 18 6.82 -4.12 8.00
CA PRO A 18 7.34 -2.99 8.77
C PRO A 18 7.84 -1.87 7.86
N ASP A 19 7.73 -0.65 8.34
CA ASP A 19 8.24 0.52 7.63
C ASP A 19 9.76 0.46 7.52
N ASN A 20 10.28 0.82 6.34
CA ASN A 20 11.71 0.85 6.08
C ASN A 20 12.28 2.22 6.45
N GLU A 21 12.37 2.50 7.73
CA GLU A 21 12.84 3.77 8.27
C GLU A 21 14.30 3.71 8.75
N GLU A 22 14.98 4.84 8.63
CA GLU A 22 16.30 5.01 9.28
C GLU A 22 16.15 4.99 10.81
N PRO A 23 17.12 4.40 11.55
CA PRO A 23 17.13 4.47 13.01
C PRO A 23 17.08 5.92 13.52
N ALA A 24 16.34 6.14 14.60
CA ALA A 24 16.09 7.49 15.12
C ALA A 24 17.38 8.27 15.46
N ALA A 25 18.39 7.58 15.98
CA ALA A 25 19.67 8.19 16.32
C ALA A 25 20.44 8.69 15.07
N GLU A 26 20.36 7.96 13.97
CA GLU A 26 21.03 8.32 12.71
C GLU A 26 20.29 9.44 11.98
N ARG A 27 18.96 9.34 11.89
CA ARG A 27 18.15 10.35 11.20
C ARG A 27 18.10 11.70 11.89
N ALA A 28 18.40 11.76 13.18
CA ALA A 28 18.47 13.01 13.93
C ALA A 28 19.67 13.89 13.51
N CYS A 29 20.66 13.32 12.85
CA CYS A 29 21.91 13.99 12.52
C CYS A 29 21.95 14.55 11.10
N ASP A 30 20.96 14.27 10.24
CA ASP A 30 20.95 14.70 8.84
C ASP A 30 19.54 14.97 8.33
N PHE A 31 19.45 15.40 7.05
CA PHE A 31 18.20 15.73 6.37
C PHE A 31 17.86 14.72 5.27
N ARG A 32 18.43 13.52 5.30
CA ARG A 32 18.06 12.47 4.35
C ARG A 32 16.62 11.99 4.61
N PRO A 33 15.94 11.44 3.60
CA PRO A 33 14.61 10.88 3.80
C PRO A 33 14.59 9.84 4.91
N VAL A 34 13.64 9.97 5.83
CA VAL A 34 13.47 9.02 6.96
C VAL A 34 12.96 7.68 6.45
N ASP A 35 11.95 7.72 5.59
CA ASP A 35 11.36 6.54 4.97
C ASP A 35 12.05 6.25 3.64
N LYS A 36 12.65 5.08 3.53
CA LYS A 36 13.35 4.61 2.32
C LYS A 36 12.41 3.98 1.28
N GLY A 37 11.13 3.86 1.60
CA GLY A 37 10.16 3.15 0.78
C GLY A 37 10.33 1.63 0.85
N PHE A 38 9.50 0.92 0.10
CA PHE A 38 9.54 -0.53 0.04
C PHE A 38 10.47 -1.03 -1.08
N THR A 39 11.18 -2.13 -0.81
CA THR A 39 11.83 -2.92 -1.85
C THR A 39 10.75 -3.68 -2.64
N GLU A 40 11.12 -4.24 -3.80
CA GLU A 40 10.19 -5.05 -4.60
C GLU A 40 9.57 -6.19 -3.78
N GLU A 41 10.38 -6.90 -3.01
CA GLU A 41 9.92 -8.01 -2.15
C GLU A 41 8.95 -7.53 -1.07
N MET A 42 9.22 -6.42 -0.43
CA MET A 42 8.35 -5.81 0.58
C MET A 42 7.02 -5.38 -0.03
N ALA A 43 7.06 -4.76 -1.20
CA ALA A 43 5.86 -4.34 -1.92
C ALA A 43 4.98 -5.53 -2.32
N LEU A 44 5.57 -6.60 -2.81
CA LEU A 44 4.84 -7.83 -3.17
C LEU A 44 4.23 -8.51 -1.93
N ALA A 45 4.97 -8.56 -0.84
CA ALA A 45 4.47 -9.13 0.42
C ALA A 45 3.27 -8.34 0.95
N GLU A 46 3.35 -7.03 0.96
CA GLU A 46 2.25 -6.17 1.42
C GLU A 46 1.05 -6.22 0.46
N ALA A 47 1.28 -6.22 -0.85
CA ALA A 47 0.22 -6.39 -1.85
C ALA A 47 -0.53 -7.72 -1.69
N GLY A 48 0.15 -8.77 -1.25
CA GLY A 48 -0.44 -10.07 -0.96
C GLY A 48 -1.49 -10.07 0.15
N ARG A 49 -1.49 -9.06 1.01
CA ARG A 49 -2.47 -8.92 2.09
C ARG A 49 -3.80 -8.33 1.65
N CYS A 50 -3.87 -7.74 0.48
CA CYS A 50 -5.10 -7.12 -0.03
C CYS A 50 -6.18 -8.18 -0.29
N LEU A 51 -7.38 -7.96 0.25
CA LEU A 51 -8.52 -8.85 0.11
C LEU A 51 -9.25 -8.72 -1.23
N ASN A 52 -8.93 -7.71 -2.02
CA ASN A 52 -9.62 -7.39 -3.27
C ASN A 52 -11.15 -7.34 -3.10
N CYS A 53 -11.61 -6.51 -2.18
CA CYS A 53 -13.01 -6.42 -1.79
C CYS A 53 -13.92 -5.98 -2.93
N LYS A 54 -15.13 -6.52 -2.99
CA LYS A 54 -16.15 -6.07 -3.96
C LYS A 54 -16.66 -4.66 -3.65
N LYS A 55 -16.68 -4.30 -2.36
CA LYS A 55 -16.99 -2.94 -1.89
C LYS A 55 -15.79 -2.42 -1.12
N PRO A 56 -14.82 -1.80 -1.81
CA PRO A 56 -13.57 -1.41 -1.18
C PRO A 56 -13.73 -0.12 -0.37
N PHE A 57 -13.86 -0.24 0.93
CA PHE A 57 -13.91 0.91 1.84
C PHE A 57 -12.63 1.76 1.79
N CYS A 58 -11.50 1.17 1.43
CA CYS A 58 -10.25 1.91 1.24
C CYS A 58 -10.35 2.96 0.13
N VAL A 59 -11.11 2.69 -0.94
CA VAL A 59 -11.35 3.66 -2.01
C VAL A 59 -12.22 4.81 -1.50
N GLU A 60 -13.26 4.50 -0.75
CA GLU A 60 -14.13 5.52 -0.14
C GLU A 60 -13.38 6.38 0.87
N GLY A 61 -12.43 5.79 1.61
CA GLY A 61 -11.60 6.51 2.56
C GLY A 61 -10.53 7.40 1.93
N CYS A 62 -10.18 7.15 0.67
CA CYS A 62 -9.23 7.98 -0.04
C CYS A 62 -9.89 9.27 -0.55
N PRO A 63 -9.37 10.48 -0.20
CA PRO A 63 -9.98 11.74 -0.63
C PRO A 63 -10.09 11.93 -2.14
N VAL A 64 -9.22 11.29 -2.91
CA VAL A 64 -9.22 11.34 -4.38
C VAL A 64 -9.76 10.07 -5.03
N ASN A 65 -10.25 9.15 -4.23
CA ASN A 65 -10.86 7.88 -4.68
C ASN A 65 -9.98 7.05 -5.62
N ILE A 66 -8.71 6.92 -5.28
CA ILE A 66 -7.79 6.07 -6.06
C ILE A 66 -8.31 4.64 -6.08
N ASN A 67 -8.26 3.97 -7.23
CA ASN A 67 -8.66 2.58 -7.35
C ASN A 67 -7.60 1.66 -6.73
N ILE A 68 -7.61 1.60 -5.40
CA ILE A 68 -6.60 0.90 -4.60
C ILE A 68 -6.54 -0.61 -4.92
N PRO A 69 -7.65 -1.35 -4.98
CA PRO A 69 -7.59 -2.77 -5.32
C PRO A 69 -6.93 -3.05 -6.67
N ARG A 70 -7.19 -2.20 -7.66
CA ARG A 70 -6.66 -2.38 -9.01
C ARG A 70 -5.14 -2.20 -9.06
N PHE A 71 -4.60 -1.12 -8.48
CA PHE A 71 -3.16 -0.93 -8.52
C PHE A 71 -2.41 -1.97 -7.66
N ILE A 72 -3.00 -2.41 -6.56
CA ILE A 72 -2.40 -3.48 -5.73
C ILE A 72 -2.38 -4.81 -6.49
N GLU A 73 -3.43 -5.14 -7.23
CA GLU A 73 -3.44 -6.32 -8.09
C GLU A 73 -2.36 -6.25 -9.16
N GLN A 74 -2.17 -5.09 -9.78
CA GLN A 74 -1.09 -4.86 -10.74
C GLN A 74 0.30 -5.00 -10.11
N ILE A 75 0.47 -4.59 -8.86
CA ILE A 75 1.71 -4.84 -8.12
C ILE A 75 1.95 -6.34 -7.90
N ARG A 76 0.91 -7.10 -7.57
CA ARG A 76 1.01 -8.57 -7.45
C ARG A 76 1.49 -9.23 -8.74
N GLU A 77 1.08 -8.71 -9.88
CA GLU A 77 1.48 -9.18 -11.21
C GLU A 77 2.85 -8.64 -11.63
N LYS A 78 3.51 -7.84 -10.78
CA LYS A 78 4.77 -7.14 -11.06
C LYS A 78 4.68 -6.11 -12.17
N ASP A 79 3.49 -5.64 -12.48
CA ASP A 79 3.25 -4.54 -13.42
C ASP A 79 3.28 -3.19 -12.68
N PHE A 80 4.46 -2.77 -12.25
CA PHE A 80 4.63 -1.53 -11.49
C PHE A 80 4.32 -0.28 -12.33
N GLY A 81 4.62 -0.33 -13.62
CA GLY A 81 4.28 0.76 -14.56
C GLY A 81 2.77 0.93 -14.67
N GLY A 82 2.03 -0.15 -14.88
CA GLY A 82 0.58 -0.15 -14.92
C GLY A 82 -0.06 0.30 -13.61
N ALA A 83 0.50 -0.14 -12.49
CA ALA A 83 0.05 0.30 -11.17
C ALA A 83 0.21 1.81 -10.98
N LEU A 84 1.33 2.38 -11.41
CA LEU A 84 1.56 3.82 -11.36
C LEU A 84 0.59 4.59 -12.26
N ASP A 85 0.32 4.09 -13.46
CA ASP A 85 -0.64 4.71 -14.39
C ASP A 85 -2.05 4.69 -13.82
N THR A 86 -2.44 3.60 -13.17
CA THR A 86 -3.73 3.50 -12.47
C THR A 86 -3.86 4.56 -11.36
N ILE A 87 -2.82 4.78 -10.58
CA ILE A 87 -2.81 5.82 -9.55
C ILE A 87 -2.90 7.20 -10.18
N ARG A 88 -2.21 7.44 -11.29
CA ARG A 88 -2.20 8.72 -12.00
C ARG A 88 -3.54 9.10 -12.63
N GLU A 89 -4.43 8.15 -12.85
CA GLU A 89 -5.79 8.44 -13.30
C GLU A 89 -6.54 9.35 -12.32
N ASP A 90 -6.27 9.20 -11.04
CA ASP A 90 -6.98 9.91 -9.96
C ASP A 90 -6.08 10.89 -9.19
N SER A 91 -4.77 10.70 -9.20
CA SER A 91 -3.81 11.53 -8.48
C SER A 91 -2.64 11.94 -9.36
N MET A 92 -2.39 13.24 -9.46
CA MET A 92 -1.24 13.79 -10.19
C MET A 92 0.08 13.69 -9.40
N LEU A 93 0.02 13.40 -8.10
CA LEU A 93 1.16 13.45 -7.18
C LEU A 93 1.32 12.15 -6.37
N PRO A 94 1.44 10.99 -7.03
CA PRO A 94 1.46 9.72 -6.32
C PRO A 94 2.65 9.56 -5.36
N ALA A 95 3.83 10.06 -5.74
CA ALA A 95 5.02 9.99 -4.90
C ALA A 95 4.90 10.85 -3.64
N ILE A 96 4.28 12.01 -3.73
CA ILE A 96 4.04 12.90 -2.59
C ILE A 96 2.99 12.28 -1.67
N CYS A 97 1.89 11.78 -2.22
CA CYS A 97 0.85 11.09 -1.44
C CYS A 97 1.43 9.89 -0.70
N GLY A 98 2.28 9.11 -1.34
CA GLY A 98 2.93 7.96 -0.71
C GLY A 98 3.80 8.32 0.51
N ARG A 99 4.34 9.54 0.55
CA ARG A 99 5.20 9.99 1.64
C ARG A 99 4.48 10.71 2.77
N VAL A 100 3.42 11.45 2.45
CA VAL A 100 2.80 12.38 3.41
C VAL A 100 1.37 12.00 3.79
N CYS A 101 0.74 11.07 3.11
CA CYS A 101 -0.62 10.68 3.39
C CYS A 101 -0.74 10.02 4.76
N PRO A 102 -1.56 10.59 5.68
CA PRO A 102 -1.82 9.96 6.97
C PRO A 102 -2.87 8.85 6.81
N GLN A 103 -2.50 7.78 6.13
CA GLN A 103 -3.40 6.69 5.72
C GLN A 103 -4.05 5.97 6.91
N GLU A 104 -3.52 6.09 8.10
CA GLU A 104 -4.14 5.59 9.32
C GLU A 104 -5.49 6.27 9.60
N ASN A 105 -5.67 7.49 9.17
CA ASN A 105 -6.92 8.23 9.37
C ASN A 105 -7.96 7.91 8.30
N PRO A 106 -7.72 8.14 6.97
CA PRO A 106 -8.77 7.95 5.97
C PRO A 106 -9.01 6.48 5.60
N VAL A 107 -7.98 5.63 5.58
CA VAL A 107 -8.08 4.27 5.05
C VAL A 107 -8.20 3.24 6.16
N SER A 108 -7.36 3.27 7.17
CA SER A 108 -7.35 2.26 8.23
C SER A 108 -8.61 2.31 9.09
N TYR A 109 -9.18 3.49 9.31
CA TYR A 109 -10.43 3.62 10.05
C TYR A 109 -11.65 3.12 9.28
N THR A 110 -11.62 3.15 7.96
CA THR A 110 -12.71 2.64 7.13
C THR A 110 -12.63 1.14 6.92
N HIS A 111 -11.48 0.52 7.14
CA HIS A 111 -11.28 -0.91 7.03
C HIS A 111 -11.61 -1.60 8.37
N LEU A 112 -12.89 -1.91 8.56
CA LEU A 112 -13.45 -2.39 9.82
C LEU A 112 -12.86 -3.68 10.38
N THR A 113 -12.20 -4.47 9.56
CA THR A 113 -11.67 -5.77 9.95
C THR A 113 -10.23 -5.72 10.43
N LEU A 114 -9.56 -4.58 10.28
CA LEU A 114 -8.19 -4.41 10.72
C LEU A 114 -8.14 -3.51 11.94
N PRO A 115 -7.60 -3.99 13.06
CA PRO A 115 -7.31 -3.10 14.18
C PRO A 115 -6.32 -2.03 13.75
N THR A 116 -6.62 -0.80 14.10
CA THR A 116 -5.87 0.40 13.74
C THR A 116 -4.68 0.66 14.64
N THR A 117 -4.05 -0.33 15.08
CA THR A 117 -2.85 -0.19 15.91
C THR A 117 -1.61 -0.44 15.12
#